data_b5d1699e1114dcc2ae34e9652c1f0e60
#
_entry.id   b5d1699e1114dcc2ae34e9652c1f0e60
#
_cell.length_a   1.000
_cell.length_b   1.000
_cell.length_c   1.000
_cell.angle_alpha   90.00
_cell.angle_beta   90.00
_cell.angle_gamma   90.00
#
_symmetry.space_group_name_H-M   'P 1'
#
loop_
_entity.id
_entity.type
_entity.pdbx_description
1 polymer ?
#
loop_
_entity_poly.entity_id
_entity_poly.type
_entity_poly.pdbx_seq_one_letter_code
_entity_poly.pdbx_strand_id
1 'polypeptide(L)'
;MEYFYTCHIQKGIDYTLSHFRKLVRDILTDTRSWRKYGYTFTEHSSKQNHDGARHFNIYLAHDAYVGRLGFHGMSVANCTTNDIYINYRRWMTGAKKNDMNDPVRTTMTLNMYRSYVIQHEVGHILWGCTAMDHKTECIDKVAPIMLQQTNGVGGDCTPNGFPLEEDVPPSRRNR
;
A
#
# COMPACT_ATOMS: atom_id res chain seq x y z
N MET A 1 -7.52 16.64 3.59
CA MET A 1 -6.07 16.90 3.69
C MET A 1 -5.44 16.41 2.40
N GLU A 2 -4.73 17.30 1.68
CA GLU A 2 -4.17 16.98 0.36
C GLU A 2 -2.74 16.50 0.46
N TYR A 3 -2.44 15.45 -0.31
CA TYR A 3 -1.11 14.88 -0.52
C TYR A 3 -0.80 14.87 -2.02
N PHE A 4 0.46 15.06 -2.35
CA PHE A 4 0.99 14.96 -3.71
C PHE A 4 1.85 13.71 -3.84
N TYR A 5 1.83 13.07 -4.99
CA TYR A 5 2.68 11.90 -5.24
C TYR A 5 3.25 11.88 -6.65
N THR A 6 4.37 11.18 -6.80
CA THR A 6 5.00 10.93 -8.10
C THR A 6 5.27 9.44 -8.27
N CYS A 7 4.91 8.88 -9.42
CA CYS A 7 5.17 7.48 -9.75
C CYS A 7 6.46 7.31 -10.54
N HIS A 8 7.20 6.25 -10.23
CA HIS A 8 8.45 5.88 -10.89
C HIS A 8 8.49 4.38 -11.15
N ILE A 9 9.28 3.97 -12.15
CA ILE A 9 9.63 2.57 -12.39
C ILE A 9 11.14 2.45 -12.41
N GLN A 10 11.69 1.48 -11.68
CA GLN A 10 13.13 1.21 -11.73
C GLN A 10 13.53 0.69 -13.12
N LYS A 11 14.73 1.10 -13.56
CA LYS A 11 15.30 0.69 -14.84
C LYS A 11 15.35 -0.84 -14.96
N GLY A 12 14.93 -1.37 -16.10
CA GLY A 12 14.95 -2.80 -16.39
C GLY A 12 13.68 -3.57 -15.98
N ILE A 13 12.66 -2.89 -15.41
CA ILE A 13 11.34 -3.47 -15.19
C ILE A 13 10.53 -3.37 -16.46
N ASP A 14 10.03 -4.53 -16.94
CA ASP A 14 9.14 -4.60 -18.10
C ASP A 14 7.70 -4.26 -17.68
N TYR A 15 7.45 -2.98 -17.49
CA TYR A 15 6.14 -2.42 -17.20
C TYR A 15 6.08 -0.94 -17.62
N THR A 16 4.95 -0.49 -18.15
CA THR A 16 4.85 0.90 -18.61
C THR A 16 4.50 1.86 -17.48
N LEU A 17 5.20 2.98 -17.40
CA LEU A 17 4.94 4.00 -16.39
C LEU A 17 3.51 4.55 -16.48
N SER A 18 2.98 4.73 -17.69
CA SER A 18 1.61 5.22 -17.91
C SER A 18 0.56 4.27 -17.32
N HIS A 19 0.75 2.95 -17.47
CA HIS A 19 -0.15 1.96 -16.90
C HIS A 19 -0.03 1.92 -15.37
N PHE A 20 1.19 1.97 -14.83
CA PHE A 20 1.41 2.03 -13.39
C PHE A 20 0.74 3.26 -12.77
N ARG A 21 0.98 4.45 -13.34
CA ARG A 21 0.36 5.71 -12.93
C ARG A 21 -1.17 5.64 -12.94
N LYS A 22 -1.74 5.09 -14.02
CA LYS A 22 -3.19 4.93 -14.12
C LYS A 22 -3.74 4.07 -12.97
N LEU A 23 -3.15 2.90 -12.71
CA LEU A 23 -3.60 2.01 -11.63
C LEU A 23 -3.44 2.64 -10.25
N VAL A 24 -2.31 3.28 -9.97
CA VAL A 24 -2.10 3.99 -8.69
C VAL A 24 -3.13 5.09 -8.50
N ARG A 25 -3.37 5.91 -9.53
CA ARG A 25 -4.38 6.96 -9.48
C ARG A 25 -5.78 6.39 -9.23
N ASP A 26 -6.18 5.37 -9.99
CA ASP A 26 -7.50 4.74 -9.85
C ASP A 26 -7.71 4.21 -8.42
N ILE A 27 -6.66 3.60 -7.82
CA ILE A 27 -6.69 3.10 -6.44
C ILE A 27 -6.80 4.24 -5.42
N LEU A 28 -6.01 5.29 -5.55
CA LEU A 28 -5.97 6.40 -4.60
C LEU A 28 -7.21 7.31 -4.70
N THR A 29 -7.86 7.35 -5.87
CA THR A 29 -9.08 8.14 -6.09
C THR A 29 -10.37 7.35 -5.88
N ASP A 30 -10.32 6.04 -5.63
CA ASP A 30 -11.49 5.22 -5.29
C ASP A 30 -12.19 5.80 -4.04
N THR A 31 -13.51 5.82 -4.04
CA THR A 31 -14.30 6.37 -2.92
C THR A 31 -14.15 5.58 -1.63
N ARG A 32 -13.70 4.32 -1.71
CA ARG A 32 -13.41 3.44 -0.57
C ARG A 32 -11.99 3.63 0.00
N SER A 33 -11.12 4.36 -0.72
CA SER A 33 -9.74 4.63 -0.30
C SER A 33 -9.67 5.55 0.93
N TRP A 34 -8.48 5.99 1.29
CA TRP A 34 -8.26 7.01 2.31
C TRP A 34 -9.06 8.31 2.06
N ARG A 35 -9.61 8.49 0.85
CA ARG A 35 -10.54 9.59 0.54
C ARG A 35 -11.78 9.59 1.43
N LYS A 36 -12.30 8.41 1.79
CA LYS A 36 -13.41 8.25 2.72
C LYS A 36 -13.16 8.97 4.05
N TYR A 37 -11.89 9.13 4.41
CA TYR A 37 -11.45 9.73 5.67
C TYR A 37 -10.86 11.14 5.49
N GLY A 38 -11.19 11.82 4.37
CA GLY A 38 -10.85 13.21 4.12
C GLY A 38 -9.45 13.46 3.55
N TYR A 39 -8.79 12.40 3.01
CA TYR A 39 -7.52 12.53 2.30
C TYR A 39 -7.74 12.63 0.80
N THR A 40 -7.01 13.53 0.15
CA THR A 40 -7.00 13.67 -1.31
C THR A 40 -5.58 13.50 -1.83
N PHE A 41 -5.44 12.92 -3.02
CA PHE A 41 -4.16 12.60 -3.63
C PHE A 41 -4.11 13.16 -5.04
N THR A 42 -3.11 14.00 -5.31
CA THR A 42 -2.88 14.61 -6.62
C THR A 42 -1.54 14.13 -7.18
N GLU A 43 -1.58 13.56 -8.38
CA GLU A 43 -0.37 13.10 -9.05
C GLU A 43 0.40 14.28 -9.65
N HIS A 44 1.72 14.31 -9.42
CA HIS A 44 2.64 15.24 -10.04
C HIS A 44 3.59 14.54 -10.99
N SER A 45 3.88 15.18 -12.13
CA SER A 45 4.76 14.63 -13.17
C SER A 45 6.26 14.85 -12.92
N SER A 46 6.60 15.73 -12.00
CA SER A 46 8.00 16.03 -11.63
C SER A 46 8.11 16.36 -10.15
N LYS A 47 9.34 16.25 -9.62
CA LYS A 47 9.69 16.79 -8.30
C LYS A 47 9.62 18.33 -8.33
N GLN A 48 8.45 18.90 -8.46
CA GLN A 48 8.28 20.29 -8.08
C GLN A 48 8.43 20.33 -6.55
N ASN A 49 9.38 21.12 -6.07
CA ASN A 49 9.53 21.40 -4.66
C ASN A 49 8.22 22.04 -4.17
N HIS A 50 7.35 21.20 -3.64
CA HIS A 50 6.27 21.70 -2.82
C HIS A 50 6.89 21.94 -1.43
N ASP A 51 7.12 23.18 -1.10
CA ASP A 51 7.48 23.62 0.25
C ASP A 51 6.35 23.18 1.19
N GLY A 52 6.56 22.02 1.81
CA GLY A 52 5.58 21.48 2.76
C GLY A 52 5.44 19.96 2.65
N ALA A 53 5.63 19.33 3.73
CA ALA A 53 5.78 17.93 4.08
C ALA A 53 4.71 16.90 3.60
N ARG A 54 4.06 17.08 2.47
CA ARG A 54 2.97 16.21 2.01
C ARG A 54 3.17 15.65 0.61
N HIS A 55 4.41 15.43 0.22
CA HIS A 55 4.75 14.76 -1.02
C HIS A 55 5.42 13.42 -0.74
N PHE A 56 5.09 12.39 -1.52
CA PHE A 56 5.75 11.08 -1.46
C PHE A 56 5.95 10.51 -2.86
N ASN A 57 6.91 9.60 -2.99
CA ASN A 57 7.17 8.91 -4.24
C ASN A 57 6.70 7.46 -4.15
N ILE A 58 6.21 6.91 -5.27
CA ILE A 58 5.83 5.50 -5.40
C ILE A 58 6.67 4.88 -6.51
N TYR A 59 7.55 3.97 -6.14
CA TYR A 59 8.43 3.24 -7.04
C TYR A 59 7.92 1.83 -7.29
N LEU A 60 7.75 1.43 -8.53
CA LEU A 60 7.72 0.02 -8.88
C LEU A 60 9.16 -0.48 -8.89
N ALA A 61 9.53 -1.37 -7.98
CA ALA A 61 10.91 -1.71 -7.65
C ALA A 61 11.17 -3.20 -7.80
N HIS A 62 12.40 -3.56 -8.21
CA HIS A 62 12.83 -4.95 -8.26
C HIS A 62 12.79 -5.62 -6.88
N ASP A 63 12.38 -6.90 -6.83
CA ASP A 63 12.37 -7.72 -5.61
C ASP A 63 13.74 -7.71 -4.89
N ALA A 64 14.82 -7.81 -5.66
CA ALA A 64 16.18 -7.76 -5.11
C ALA A 64 16.52 -6.39 -4.49
N TYR A 65 15.97 -5.29 -4.99
CA TYR A 65 16.18 -3.98 -4.39
C TYR A 65 15.47 -3.87 -3.03
N VAL A 66 14.18 -4.25 -2.99
CA VAL A 66 13.40 -4.24 -1.75
C VAL A 66 13.99 -5.21 -0.72
N GLY A 67 14.52 -6.34 -1.18
CA GLY A 67 15.23 -7.30 -0.33
C GLY A 67 16.48 -6.71 0.34
N ARG A 68 17.25 -5.85 -0.35
CA ARG A 68 18.39 -5.15 0.26
C ARG A 68 17.99 -4.13 1.32
N LEU A 69 16.75 -3.66 1.29
CA LEU A 69 16.17 -2.82 2.35
C LEU A 69 15.70 -3.64 3.57
N GLY A 70 15.86 -4.98 3.55
CA GLY A 70 15.44 -5.88 4.62
C GLY A 70 14.02 -6.45 4.46
N PHE A 71 13.33 -6.17 3.35
CA PHE A 71 11.92 -6.52 3.14
C PHE A 71 11.73 -7.54 2.00
N HIS A 72 12.37 -8.69 2.11
CA HIS A 72 12.32 -9.75 1.10
C HIS A 72 10.90 -10.18 0.75
N GLY A 73 10.53 -10.01 -0.53
CA GLY A 73 9.23 -10.41 -1.06
C GLY A 73 8.04 -9.55 -0.57
N MET A 74 8.32 -8.39 0.03
CA MET A 74 7.33 -7.42 0.53
C MET A 74 7.45 -6.11 -0.24
N SER A 75 6.50 -5.20 -0.08
CA SER A 75 6.65 -3.77 -0.36
C SER A 75 7.01 -3.05 0.92
N VAL A 76 7.43 -1.79 0.85
CA VAL A 76 7.83 -1.02 2.03
C VAL A 76 7.67 0.48 1.82
N ALA A 77 7.23 1.20 2.85
CA ALA A 77 7.29 2.65 2.95
C ALA A 77 8.49 3.08 3.81
N ASN A 78 9.29 3.99 3.28
CA ASN A 78 10.35 4.68 4.03
C ASN A 78 9.84 6.07 4.42
N CYS A 79 9.44 6.25 5.67
CA CYS A 79 8.87 7.51 6.13
C CYS A 79 9.92 8.61 6.37
N THR A 80 11.20 8.27 6.39
CA THR A 80 12.27 9.28 6.47
C THR A 80 12.41 10.02 5.15
N THR A 81 12.28 9.31 4.03
CA THR A 81 12.40 9.87 2.68
C THR A 81 11.05 10.11 2.00
N ASN A 82 9.95 9.65 2.61
CA ASN A 82 8.62 9.59 2.01
C ASN A 82 8.61 8.81 0.68
N ASP A 83 9.35 7.72 0.60
CA ASP A 83 9.41 6.85 -0.57
C ASP A 83 8.69 5.52 -0.29
N ILE A 84 7.84 5.12 -1.20
CA ILE A 84 7.17 3.81 -1.20
C ILE A 84 7.80 2.95 -2.29
N TYR A 85 8.21 1.73 -1.96
CA TYR A 85 8.75 0.76 -2.90
C TYR A 85 7.81 -0.43 -3.04
N ILE A 86 7.08 -0.48 -4.15
CA ILE A 86 6.18 -1.57 -4.50
C ILE A 86 6.98 -2.68 -5.16
N ASN A 87 6.96 -3.86 -4.59
CA ASN A 87 7.66 -5.03 -5.11
C ASN A 87 7.07 -5.46 -6.46
N TYR A 88 7.85 -5.36 -7.55
CA TYR A 88 7.40 -5.66 -8.90
C TYR A 88 6.91 -7.10 -9.05
N ARG A 89 7.61 -8.08 -8.47
CA ARG A 89 7.17 -9.48 -8.55
C ARG A 89 5.77 -9.65 -7.93
N ARG A 90 5.53 -9.02 -6.77
CA ARG A 90 4.22 -9.06 -6.10
C ARG A 90 3.17 -8.25 -6.84
N TRP A 91 3.55 -7.14 -7.43
CA TRP A 91 2.66 -6.35 -8.29
C TRP A 91 2.12 -7.19 -9.45
N MET A 92 2.93 -8.10 -9.99
CA MET A 92 2.57 -8.98 -11.11
C MET A 92 1.85 -10.26 -10.67
N THR A 93 2.17 -10.81 -9.50
CA THR A 93 1.69 -12.13 -9.08
C THR A 93 0.69 -12.12 -7.91
N GLY A 94 0.54 -10.97 -7.23
CA GLY A 94 -0.32 -10.84 -6.05
C GLY A 94 0.33 -11.31 -4.74
N ALA A 95 -0.51 -11.51 -3.73
CA ALA A 95 -0.13 -12.10 -2.45
C ALA A 95 0.54 -13.46 -2.64
N LYS A 96 1.36 -13.89 -1.67
CA LYS A 96 1.89 -15.25 -1.71
C LYS A 96 0.73 -16.23 -1.78
N LYS A 97 0.75 -17.12 -2.76
CA LYS A 97 -0.14 -18.28 -2.73
C LYS A 97 0.19 -19.06 -1.46
N ASN A 98 -0.85 -19.54 -0.81
CA ASN A 98 -0.67 -20.45 0.32
C ASN A 98 0.30 -21.58 -0.09
N ASP A 99 1.25 -21.84 0.77
CA ASP A 99 1.92 -23.14 0.73
C ASP A 99 0.80 -24.19 0.82
N MET A 100 0.85 -25.24 -0.01
CA MET A 100 -0.20 -26.28 -0.01
C MET A 100 -0.40 -26.95 1.36
N ASN A 101 0.45 -26.60 2.32
CA ASN A 101 0.43 -27.06 3.71
C ASN A 101 -0.36 -26.16 4.68
N ASP A 102 -0.90 -24.99 4.23
CA ASP A 102 -1.74 -24.12 5.07
C ASP A 102 -3.03 -23.74 4.32
N PRO A 103 -4.02 -24.67 4.31
CA PRO A 103 -5.31 -24.45 3.61
C PRO A 103 -6.17 -23.35 4.24
N VAL A 104 -5.76 -22.80 5.39
CA VAL A 104 -6.57 -21.85 6.19
C VAL A 104 -6.36 -20.40 5.75
N ARG A 105 -5.34 -20.10 4.94
CA ARG A 105 -5.08 -18.71 4.53
C ARG A 105 -5.80 -18.34 3.25
N THR A 106 -6.67 -17.38 3.34
CA THR A 106 -7.36 -16.80 2.18
C THR A 106 -6.46 -15.78 1.48
N THR A 107 -6.30 -15.94 0.18
CA THR A 107 -5.57 -14.99 -0.67
C THR A 107 -6.55 -14.09 -1.43
N MET A 108 -6.09 -12.91 -1.79
CA MET A 108 -6.86 -11.94 -2.55
C MET A 108 -6.60 -12.06 -4.06
N THR A 109 -7.51 -11.57 -4.87
CA THR A 109 -7.30 -11.40 -6.32
C THR A 109 -6.15 -10.44 -6.58
N LEU A 110 -5.54 -10.49 -7.77
CA LEU A 110 -4.46 -9.56 -8.14
C LEU A 110 -4.87 -8.09 -8.02
N ASN A 111 -6.07 -7.74 -8.46
CA ASN A 111 -6.54 -6.36 -8.38
C ASN A 111 -6.76 -5.92 -6.93
N MET A 112 -7.30 -6.79 -6.08
CA MET A 112 -7.44 -6.49 -4.65
C MET A 112 -6.08 -6.36 -3.99
N TYR A 113 -5.10 -7.21 -4.34
CA TYR A 113 -3.73 -7.10 -3.84
C TYR A 113 -3.08 -5.77 -4.20
N ARG A 114 -3.24 -5.31 -5.45
CA ARG A 114 -2.73 -4.00 -5.88
C ARG A 114 -3.35 -2.86 -5.10
N SER A 115 -4.66 -2.91 -4.86
CA SER A 115 -5.34 -1.94 -3.99
C SER A 115 -4.79 -2.01 -2.57
N TYR A 116 -4.72 -3.22 -2.00
CA TYR A 116 -4.17 -3.44 -0.66
C TYR A 116 -2.77 -2.83 -0.51
N VAL A 117 -1.82 -3.21 -1.37
CA VAL A 117 -0.43 -2.80 -1.17
C VAL A 117 -0.24 -1.29 -1.30
N ILE A 118 -0.93 -0.63 -2.24
CA ILE A 118 -0.87 0.83 -2.36
C ILE A 118 -1.48 1.50 -1.14
N GLN A 119 -2.66 1.07 -0.70
CA GLN A 119 -3.34 1.67 0.46
C GLN A 119 -2.58 1.42 1.77
N HIS A 120 -1.97 0.24 1.94
CA HIS A 120 -1.16 -0.13 3.10
C HIS A 120 0.08 0.76 3.22
N GLU A 121 0.87 0.86 2.15
CA GLU A 121 2.10 1.65 2.17
C GLU A 121 1.81 3.16 2.28
N VAL A 122 0.73 3.64 1.65
CA VAL A 122 0.25 5.02 1.84
C VAL A 122 -0.20 5.24 3.29
N GLY A 123 -0.82 4.27 3.92
CA GLY A 123 -1.16 4.33 5.34
C GLY A 123 0.05 4.64 6.22
N HIS A 124 1.20 3.99 5.99
CA HIS A 124 2.44 4.31 6.69
C HIS A 124 2.88 5.77 6.49
N ILE A 125 2.77 6.31 5.27
CA ILE A 125 3.10 7.71 4.98
C ILE A 125 2.14 8.68 5.69
N LEU A 126 0.84 8.36 5.72
CA LEU A 126 -0.17 9.24 6.34
C LEU A 126 0.03 9.39 7.85
N TRP A 127 0.58 8.38 8.52
CA TRP A 127 0.66 8.30 9.98
C TRP A 127 2.08 8.39 10.53
N GLY A 128 3.10 8.36 9.67
CA GLY A 128 4.49 8.16 10.08
C GLY A 128 4.71 6.71 10.54
N CYS A 129 5.77 6.05 10.09
CA CYS A 129 6.00 4.62 10.31
C CYS A 129 6.02 4.18 11.78
N THR A 130 6.18 5.10 12.71
CA THR A 130 6.17 4.83 14.17
C THR A 130 4.78 4.84 14.79
N ALA A 131 3.78 5.41 14.10
CA ALA A 131 2.43 5.59 14.64
C ALA A 131 1.44 4.49 14.24
N MET A 132 1.83 3.65 13.29
CA MET A 132 0.99 2.56 12.79
C MET A 132 1.74 1.25 12.90
N ASP A 133 1.68 0.68 14.07
CA ASP A 133 1.96 -0.74 14.20
C ASP A 133 1.00 -1.52 13.30
N HIS A 134 1.53 -2.51 12.60
CA HIS A 134 0.70 -3.42 11.85
C HIS A 134 -0.40 -3.98 12.76
N LYS A 135 -1.64 -3.90 12.31
CA LYS A 135 -2.73 -4.58 12.99
C LYS A 135 -2.44 -6.08 13.00
N THR A 136 -2.78 -6.73 14.08
CA THR A 136 -2.53 -8.17 14.26
C THR A 136 -3.79 -9.00 14.14
N GLU A 137 -4.96 -8.37 14.17
CA GLU A 137 -6.25 -9.04 14.24
C GLU A 137 -7.22 -8.49 13.19
N CYS A 138 -8.13 -9.34 12.76
CA CYS A 138 -9.24 -8.95 11.91
C CYS A 138 -10.34 -8.29 12.71
N ILE A 139 -11.07 -7.38 12.08
CA ILE A 139 -12.20 -6.65 12.64
C ILE A 139 -13.45 -7.15 11.94
N ASP A 140 -14.39 -7.69 12.70
CA ASP A 140 -15.62 -8.27 12.18
C ASP A 140 -15.38 -9.23 10.98
N LYS A 141 -14.32 -10.05 11.09
CA LYS A 141 -13.86 -10.99 10.05
C LYS A 141 -13.30 -10.32 8.79
N VAL A 142 -13.02 -9.03 8.80
CA VAL A 142 -12.38 -8.32 7.70
C VAL A 142 -10.97 -7.89 8.11
N ALA A 143 -9.99 -8.08 7.22
CA ALA A 143 -8.63 -7.65 7.46
C ALA A 143 -8.54 -6.11 7.35
N PRO A 144 -8.11 -5.40 8.42
CA PRO A 144 -7.78 -3.98 8.29
C PRO A 144 -6.68 -3.79 7.24
N ILE A 145 -6.64 -2.61 6.60
CA ILE A 145 -5.64 -2.34 5.57
C ILE A 145 -4.20 -2.43 6.13
N MET A 146 -4.03 -2.07 7.40
CA MET A 146 -2.73 -2.09 8.07
C MET A 146 -2.35 -3.48 8.63
N LEU A 147 -3.18 -4.50 8.47
CA LEU A 147 -2.79 -5.90 8.68
C LEU A 147 -1.87 -6.36 7.53
N GLN A 148 -0.79 -7.07 7.85
CA GLN A 148 0.11 -7.62 6.83
C GLN A 148 -0.55 -8.78 6.07
N GLN A 149 -1.12 -8.48 4.89
CA GLN A 149 -1.90 -9.43 4.09
C GLN A 149 -1.12 -10.08 2.94
N THR A 150 0.14 -9.68 2.70
CA THR A 150 0.96 -10.25 1.59
C THR A 150 1.17 -11.75 1.73
N ASN A 151 1.21 -12.25 2.95
CA ASN A 151 1.34 -13.68 3.25
C ASN A 151 -0.01 -14.40 3.42
N GLY A 152 -1.10 -13.76 3.01
CA GLY A 152 -2.47 -14.22 3.27
C GLY A 152 -2.93 -13.88 4.68
N VAL A 153 -4.24 -14.01 4.90
CA VAL A 153 -4.87 -13.82 6.21
C VAL A 153 -5.35 -15.17 6.74
N GLY A 154 -5.19 -15.39 8.04
CA GLY A 154 -5.55 -16.65 8.68
C GLY A 154 -6.97 -16.65 9.27
N GLY A 155 -7.44 -17.83 9.66
CA GLY A 155 -8.73 -18.02 10.32
C GLY A 155 -9.92 -17.64 9.43
N ASP A 156 -10.96 -17.10 10.05
CA ASP A 156 -12.18 -16.62 9.39
C ASP A 156 -12.02 -15.23 8.75
N CYS A 157 -10.81 -14.75 8.60
CA CYS A 157 -10.53 -13.41 8.12
C CYS A 157 -10.66 -13.31 6.61
N THR A 158 -11.41 -12.32 6.12
CA THR A 158 -11.52 -12.00 4.71
C THR A 158 -10.50 -10.94 4.32
N PRO A 159 -9.68 -11.16 3.28
CA PRO A 159 -8.75 -10.16 2.78
C PRO A 159 -9.48 -8.89 2.33
N ASN A 160 -8.81 -7.74 2.48
CA ASN A 160 -9.40 -6.46 2.15
C ASN A 160 -8.37 -5.54 1.48
N GLY A 161 -8.80 -4.78 0.48
CA GLY A 161 -7.97 -3.87 -0.30
C GLY A 161 -8.15 -2.39 0.04
N PHE A 162 -8.99 -2.04 1.03
CA PHE A 162 -9.34 -0.65 1.36
C PHE A 162 -9.31 -0.39 2.86
N PRO A 163 -9.04 0.87 3.29
CA PRO A 163 -9.02 1.22 4.70
C PRO A 163 -10.38 1.03 5.38
N LEU A 164 -10.36 0.50 6.60
CA LEU A 164 -11.48 0.50 7.53
C LEU A 164 -11.38 1.72 8.47
N GLU A 165 -12.45 1.99 9.21
CA GLU A 165 -12.46 3.09 10.19
C GLU A 165 -11.39 2.88 11.28
N GLU A 166 -11.17 1.66 11.65
CA GLU A 166 -10.18 1.24 12.66
C GLU A 166 -8.74 1.37 12.19
N ASP A 167 -8.52 1.48 10.87
CA ASP A 167 -7.21 1.84 10.31
C ASP A 167 -6.89 3.32 10.53
N VAL A 168 -7.91 4.16 10.79
CA VAL A 168 -7.71 5.59 11.09
C VAL A 168 -7.41 5.75 12.58
N PRO A 169 -6.31 6.43 12.99
CA PRO A 169 -6.01 6.68 14.39
C PRO A 169 -7.16 7.38 15.12
N PRO A 170 -7.45 7.01 16.38
CA PRO A 170 -8.55 7.59 17.16
C PRO A 170 -8.55 9.12 17.20
N SER A 171 -7.38 9.73 17.23
CA SER A 171 -7.22 11.21 17.23
C SER A 171 -7.73 11.90 15.96
N ARG A 172 -8.09 11.14 14.92
CA ARG A 172 -8.55 11.67 13.62
C ARG A 172 -9.88 11.11 13.12
N ARG A 173 -10.53 10.20 13.86
CA ARG A 173 -11.84 9.63 13.48
C ARG A 173 -12.99 10.62 13.59
N ASN A 174 -12.82 11.73 14.32
CA ASN A 174 -13.87 12.70 14.65
C ASN A 174 -13.64 14.09 13.99
N ARG A 175 -13.09 14.13 12.79
CA ARG A 175 -12.92 15.42 12.07
C ARG A 175 -13.74 15.47 10.80
#